data_3b328a7ee6ac957dbc40abe888251f11
#
_entry.id   3b328a7ee6ac957dbc40abe888251f11
#
_cell.length_a   1.000
_cell.length_b   1.000
_cell.length_c   1.000
_cell.angle_alpha   90.00
_cell.angle_beta   90.00
_cell.angle_gamma   90.00
#
_symmetry.space_group_name_H-M   'P 1'
#
loop_
_entity.id
_entity.type
_entity.pdbx_description
1 polymer ?
#
loop_
_entity_poly.entity_id
_entity_poly.type
_entity_poly.pdbx_seq_one_letter_code
_entity_poly.pdbx_strand_id
1 'polypeptide(L)'
;MAATKANSIVMTEGRPLPQIIRFSVPLALTGILQLLFNAADVIVVGKFDSSTALAAVGATTSLINLLIGAFIGISVGVNILVARYLGCRDDERVSRSVHTSVVLGLGLGVVVFLLGFFLASPLLRLMDTPEDVLPLSDRYLQIYFIGVPASLLYNFCAAVLRAFGDTKKPFFFLSISGTVNVLLNLFFVIVCRLGVAGVAIATVVSQYLALALVLICLMRLEGCAQLELKKLRFYPDEALRMIQIGLPAGLQSVIFNISNVMIQSSINSFGADVVAANTAAGNLDSFIYTACNSVYHASMTFTSQNLGAGRPERIKPVYRDCILTVLLIGVPMCALLYFFGQPLLGIYIAKDDPAYASVIASGMVRVTYMGMTYFVCGIMETCCGMVRGLGRSWMPMVVTIFGACVLRIIWIYTIFQTHHTLDVLYLSYPVSWVVTSAVHVLCFILIYRRMMARWNAHKEEENASY
;
A
#
# COMPACT_ATOMS: atom_id res chain seq x y z
N MET A 1 14.87 -27.33 -11.13
CA MET A 1 15.10 -25.89 -10.98
C MET A 1 15.46 -25.26 -12.33
N ALA A 2 14.54 -25.21 -13.26
CA ALA A 2 14.63 -24.33 -14.42
C ALA A 2 14.01 -23.02 -13.99
N ALA A 3 14.83 -22.13 -13.49
CA ALA A 3 14.43 -20.86 -12.96
C ALA A 3 13.98 -19.93 -14.10
N THR A 4 13.02 -19.14 -13.84
CA THR A 4 12.83 -17.77 -14.32
C THR A 4 14.15 -16.96 -14.15
N LYS A 5 15.23 -17.41 -14.80
CA LYS A 5 16.63 -17.08 -14.49
C LYS A 5 17.08 -15.66 -14.83
N ALA A 6 16.24 -14.83 -15.48
CA ALA A 6 16.75 -13.55 -15.95
C ALA A 6 16.55 -12.38 -14.97
N ASN A 7 15.55 -12.37 -14.07
CA ASN A 7 15.27 -11.21 -13.22
C ASN A 7 14.85 -11.50 -11.75
N SER A 8 14.67 -12.76 -11.36
CA SER A 8 14.27 -13.10 -9.99
C SER A 8 15.44 -12.95 -9.01
N ILE A 9 15.15 -12.39 -7.83
CA ILE A 9 16.11 -12.24 -6.73
C ILE A 9 16.08 -13.49 -5.88
N VAL A 10 17.24 -14.16 -5.71
CA VAL A 10 17.38 -15.28 -4.77
C VAL A 10 17.52 -14.74 -3.35
N MET A 11 16.44 -14.74 -2.57
CA MET A 11 16.37 -14.09 -1.27
C MET A 11 17.02 -14.90 -0.14
N THR A 12 17.24 -16.19 -0.37
CA THR A 12 17.77 -17.12 0.64
C THR A 12 19.30 -17.23 0.64
N GLU A 13 19.98 -16.55 -0.31
CA GLU A 13 21.43 -16.64 -0.49
C GLU A 13 22.05 -15.25 -0.65
N GLY A 14 23.37 -15.13 -0.47
CA GLY A 14 24.10 -13.88 -0.65
C GLY A 14 23.83 -12.83 0.44
N ARG A 15 24.26 -11.59 0.20
CA ARG A 15 24.08 -10.45 1.13
C ARG A 15 22.68 -9.86 0.99
N PRO A 16 21.88 -9.72 2.08
CA PRO A 16 20.50 -9.22 1.97
C PRO A 16 20.40 -7.77 1.49
N LEU A 17 21.27 -6.86 1.95
CA LEU A 17 21.15 -5.42 1.68
C LEU A 17 21.07 -5.06 0.18
N PRO A 18 21.98 -5.51 -0.72
CA PRO A 18 21.87 -5.20 -2.14
C PRO A 18 20.61 -5.79 -2.78
N GLN A 19 20.16 -6.96 -2.29
CA GLN A 19 18.96 -7.62 -2.77
C GLN A 19 17.69 -6.89 -2.35
N ILE A 20 17.63 -6.41 -1.11
CA ILE A 20 16.52 -5.59 -0.58
C ILE A 20 16.42 -4.30 -1.38
N ILE A 21 17.53 -3.59 -1.62
CA ILE A 21 17.53 -2.37 -2.44
C ILE A 21 17.05 -2.67 -3.87
N ARG A 22 17.58 -3.73 -4.50
CA ARG A 22 17.17 -4.14 -5.85
C ARG A 22 15.69 -4.52 -5.93
N PHE A 23 15.12 -5.06 -4.86
CA PHE A 23 13.70 -5.38 -4.74
C PHE A 23 12.85 -4.13 -4.51
N SER A 24 13.28 -3.26 -3.58
CA SER A 24 12.51 -2.11 -3.12
C SER A 24 12.45 -0.97 -4.14
N VAL A 25 13.55 -0.70 -4.86
CA VAL A 25 13.61 0.44 -5.82
C VAL A 25 12.53 0.36 -6.91
N PRO A 26 12.36 -0.76 -7.66
CA PRO A 26 11.30 -0.82 -8.67
C PRO A 26 9.91 -0.70 -8.04
N LEU A 27 9.73 -1.22 -6.84
CA LEU A 27 8.45 -1.17 -6.14
C LEU A 27 8.12 0.25 -5.65
N ALA A 28 9.11 0.99 -5.14
CA ALA A 28 8.98 2.40 -4.81
C ALA A 28 8.63 3.24 -6.04
N LEU A 29 9.33 3.02 -7.15
CA LEU A 29 9.05 3.70 -8.42
C LEU A 29 7.64 3.38 -8.94
N THR A 30 7.17 2.14 -8.77
CA THR A 30 5.79 1.74 -9.09
C THR A 30 4.76 2.59 -8.33
N GLY A 31 4.94 2.71 -7.01
CA GLY A 31 4.02 3.51 -6.19
C GLY A 31 4.10 5.01 -6.50
N ILE A 32 5.30 5.55 -6.73
CA ILE A 32 5.49 6.95 -7.13
C ILE A 32 4.78 7.23 -8.46
N LEU A 33 4.92 6.34 -9.46
CA LEU A 33 4.21 6.48 -10.73
C LEU A 33 2.69 6.44 -10.55
N GLN A 34 2.17 5.57 -9.68
CA GLN A 34 0.74 5.54 -9.37
C GLN A 34 0.26 6.87 -8.77
N LEU A 35 1.03 7.49 -7.86
CA LEU A 35 0.70 8.81 -7.34
C LEU A 35 0.69 9.88 -8.44
N LEU A 36 1.66 9.86 -9.35
CA LEU A 36 1.72 10.80 -10.48
C LEU A 36 0.56 10.59 -11.46
N PHE A 37 0.16 9.36 -11.76
CA PHE A 37 -0.99 9.08 -12.62
C PHE A 37 -2.31 9.53 -11.98
N ASN A 38 -2.50 9.28 -10.67
CA ASN A 38 -3.66 9.78 -9.94
C ASN A 38 -3.70 11.32 -9.94
N ALA A 39 -2.56 11.97 -9.77
CA ALA A 39 -2.47 13.43 -9.88
C ALA A 39 -2.82 13.92 -11.30
N ALA A 40 -2.37 13.22 -12.35
CA ALA A 40 -2.72 13.55 -13.73
C ALA A 40 -4.23 13.44 -13.98
N ASP A 41 -4.90 12.41 -13.45
CA ASP A 41 -6.35 12.23 -13.55
C ASP A 41 -7.08 13.44 -12.96
N VAL A 42 -6.70 13.85 -11.74
CA VAL A 42 -7.26 15.03 -11.06
C VAL A 42 -7.01 16.33 -11.83
N ILE A 43 -5.80 16.52 -12.37
CA ILE A 43 -5.44 17.71 -13.16
C ILE A 43 -6.25 17.77 -14.46
N VAL A 44 -6.43 16.64 -15.14
CA VAL A 44 -7.20 16.61 -16.40
C VAL A 44 -8.65 17.00 -16.14
N VAL A 45 -9.28 16.43 -15.10
CA VAL A 45 -10.65 16.80 -14.72
C VAL A 45 -10.74 18.27 -14.33
N GLY A 46 -9.86 18.75 -13.47
CA GLY A 46 -9.91 20.12 -12.96
C GLY A 46 -9.63 21.21 -14.02
N LYS A 47 -8.82 20.89 -15.06
CA LYS A 47 -8.51 21.85 -16.12
C LYS A 47 -9.47 21.83 -17.31
N PHE A 48 -10.02 20.67 -17.63
CA PHE A 48 -10.74 20.47 -18.90
C PHE A 48 -12.21 20.13 -18.73
N ASP A 49 -12.71 19.97 -17.48
CA ASP A 49 -14.11 19.76 -17.19
C ASP A 49 -14.63 20.88 -16.29
N SER A 50 -15.04 20.62 -15.07
CA SER A 50 -15.63 21.58 -14.14
C SER A 50 -15.14 21.39 -12.71
N SER A 51 -15.32 22.42 -11.87
CA SER A 51 -15.06 22.31 -10.43
C SER A 51 -15.96 21.27 -9.76
N THR A 52 -17.19 21.12 -10.22
CA THR A 52 -18.14 20.09 -9.76
C THR A 52 -17.64 18.68 -10.11
N ALA A 53 -17.09 18.51 -11.32
CA ALA A 53 -16.48 17.24 -11.73
C ALA A 53 -15.25 16.88 -10.87
N LEU A 54 -14.42 17.88 -10.57
CA LEU A 54 -13.27 17.70 -9.66
C LEU A 54 -13.73 17.32 -8.25
N ALA A 55 -14.76 17.96 -7.73
CA ALA A 55 -15.36 17.64 -6.44
C ALA A 55 -15.92 16.20 -6.43
N ALA A 56 -16.52 15.77 -7.55
CA ALA A 56 -17.06 14.43 -7.70
C ALA A 56 -15.96 13.35 -7.60
N VAL A 57 -14.85 13.52 -8.31
CA VAL A 57 -13.70 12.59 -8.23
C VAL A 57 -13.11 12.60 -6.82
N GLY A 58 -12.99 13.77 -6.19
CA GLY A 58 -12.46 13.91 -4.82
C GLY A 58 -13.33 13.20 -3.78
N ALA A 59 -14.65 13.38 -3.83
CA ALA A 59 -15.60 12.76 -2.89
C ALA A 59 -15.57 11.21 -2.97
N THR A 60 -15.33 10.66 -4.15
CA THR A 60 -15.31 9.20 -4.38
C THR A 60 -14.03 8.52 -3.88
N THR A 61 -12.91 9.24 -3.80
CA THR A 61 -11.60 8.67 -3.45
C THR A 61 -11.58 7.98 -2.09
N SER A 62 -12.21 8.59 -1.08
CA SER A 62 -12.28 8.01 0.28
C SER A 62 -13.06 6.70 0.30
N LEU A 63 -14.17 6.64 -0.44
CA LEU A 63 -15.01 5.44 -0.54
C LEU A 63 -14.29 4.31 -1.28
N ILE A 64 -13.60 4.63 -2.37
CA ILE A 64 -12.79 3.69 -3.13
C ILE A 64 -11.70 3.09 -2.24
N ASN A 65 -10.95 3.93 -1.52
CA ASN A 65 -9.87 3.49 -0.63
C ASN A 65 -10.40 2.61 0.51
N LEU A 66 -11.56 2.93 1.07
CA LEU A 66 -12.18 2.12 2.12
C LEU A 66 -12.57 0.73 1.60
N LEU A 67 -13.31 0.66 0.50
CA LEU A 67 -13.83 -0.58 -0.05
C LEU A 67 -12.72 -1.48 -0.62
N ILE A 68 -11.77 -0.90 -1.35
CA ILE A 68 -10.73 -1.69 -2.03
C ILE A 68 -9.57 -2.02 -1.08
N GLY A 69 -9.22 -1.11 -0.16
CA GLY A 69 -8.10 -1.27 0.75
C GLY A 69 -8.16 -2.54 1.60
N ALA A 70 -9.37 -2.90 2.08
CA ALA A 70 -9.61 -4.14 2.82
C ALA A 70 -9.21 -5.38 2.01
N PHE A 71 -9.55 -5.42 0.74
CA PHE A 71 -9.33 -6.59 -0.13
C PHE A 71 -7.91 -6.62 -0.72
N ILE A 72 -7.29 -5.47 -0.96
CA ILE A 72 -5.86 -5.40 -1.30
C ILE A 72 -5.00 -6.01 -0.18
N GLY A 73 -5.39 -5.82 1.08
CA GLY A 73 -4.72 -6.45 2.22
C GLY A 73 -4.64 -7.97 2.11
N ILE A 74 -5.65 -8.63 1.50
CA ILE A 74 -5.62 -10.09 1.30
C ILE A 74 -4.50 -10.51 0.35
N SER A 75 -4.12 -9.68 -0.64
CA SER A 75 -2.98 -9.96 -1.52
C SER A 75 -1.63 -10.06 -0.79
N VAL A 76 -1.51 -9.44 0.39
CA VAL A 76 -0.35 -9.62 1.29
C VAL A 76 -0.25 -11.08 1.74
N GLY A 77 -1.38 -11.72 2.03
CA GLY A 77 -1.44 -13.15 2.37
C GLY A 77 -0.94 -14.05 1.23
N VAL A 78 -1.29 -13.72 -0.02
CA VAL A 78 -0.77 -14.42 -1.20
C VAL A 78 0.75 -14.33 -1.28
N ASN A 79 1.30 -13.11 -1.14
CA ASN A 79 2.75 -12.89 -1.19
C ASN A 79 3.50 -13.71 -0.12
N ILE A 80 3.04 -13.65 1.13
CA ILE A 80 3.67 -14.35 2.26
C ILE A 80 3.60 -15.87 2.08
N LEU A 81 2.44 -16.39 1.66
CA LEU A 81 2.24 -17.83 1.53
C LEU A 81 3.08 -18.40 0.37
N VAL A 82 3.02 -17.77 -0.81
CA VAL A 82 3.83 -18.17 -1.97
C VAL A 82 5.32 -18.07 -1.68
N ALA A 83 5.78 -16.97 -1.06
CA ALA A 83 7.19 -16.79 -0.67
C ALA A 83 7.65 -17.90 0.30
N ARG A 84 6.79 -18.30 1.25
CA ARG A 84 7.08 -19.38 2.19
C ARG A 84 7.25 -20.72 1.49
N TYR A 85 6.31 -21.09 0.61
CA TYR A 85 6.38 -22.37 -0.13
C TYR A 85 7.55 -22.41 -1.10
N LEU A 86 7.90 -21.27 -1.73
CA LEU A 86 9.12 -21.14 -2.51
C LEU A 86 10.37 -21.40 -1.66
N GLY A 87 10.41 -20.89 -0.45
CA GLY A 87 11.48 -21.19 0.51
C GLY A 87 11.58 -22.68 0.82
N CYS A 88 10.44 -23.33 1.08
CA CYS A 88 10.35 -24.78 1.34
C CYS A 88 10.68 -25.65 0.10
N ARG A 89 10.78 -25.06 -1.10
CA ARG A 89 10.91 -25.77 -2.40
C ARG A 89 9.74 -26.72 -2.65
N ASP A 90 8.55 -26.37 -2.19
CA ASP A 90 7.31 -27.11 -2.41
C ASP A 90 6.61 -26.58 -3.67
N ASP A 91 7.08 -27.03 -4.82
CA ASP A 91 6.60 -26.58 -6.13
C ASP A 91 5.10 -26.87 -6.34
N GLU A 92 4.58 -27.95 -5.73
CA GLU A 92 3.15 -28.27 -5.83
C GLU A 92 2.29 -27.26 -5.10
N ARG A 93 2.63 -26.92 -3.84
CA ARG A 93 1.90 -25.91 -3.08
C ARG A 93 2.06 -24.51 -3.66
N VAL A 94 3.21 -24.18 -4.23
CA VAL A 94 3.39 -22.93 -4.99
C VAL A 94 2.38 -22.88 -6.13
N SER A 95 2.34 -23.91 -6.99
CA SER A 95 1.41 -23.97 -8.11
C SER A 95 -0.05 -23.88 -7.66
N ARG A 96 -0.46 -24.64 -6.62
CA ARG A 96 -1.81 -24.56 -6.04
C ARG A 96 -2.13 -23.13 -5.56
N SER A 97 -1.17 -22.49 -4.90
CA SER A 97 -1.33 -21.09 -4.41
C SER A 97 -1.46 -20.10 -5.55
N VAL A 98 -0.68 -20.24 -6.64
CA VAL A 98 -0.78 -19.37 -7.81
C VAL A 98 -2.17 -19.48 -8.45
N HIS A 99 -2.67 -20.69 -8.71
CA HIS A 99 -3.98 -20.89 -9.32
C HIS A 99 -5.11 -20.42 -8.39
N THR A 100 -5.02 -20.73 -7.10
CA THR A 100 -5.99 -20.28 -6.10
C THR A 100 -6.02 -18.75 -5.98
N SER A 101 -4.86 -18.08 -6.04
CA SER A 101 -4.80 -16.61 -5.96
C SER A 101 -5.52 -15.92 -7.11
N VAL A 102 -5.47 -16.49 -8.31
CA VAL A 102 -6.20 -15.96 -9.48
C VAL A 102 -7.71 -16.11 -9.28
N VAL A 103 -8.18 -17.28 -8.89
CA VAL A 103 -9.61 -17.53 -8.65
C VAL A 103 -10.13 -16.67 -7.49
N LEU A 104 -9.38 -16.61 -6.39
CA LEU A 104 -9.73 -15.82 -5.21
C LEU A 104 -9.74 -14.31 -5.54
N GLY A 105 -8.72 -13.81 -6.25
CA GLY A 105 -8.65 -12.40 -6.65
C GLY A 105 -9.78 -11.99 -7.57
N LEU A 106 -10.16 -12.84 -8.53
CA LEU A 106 -11.31 -12.61 -9.40
C LEU A 106 -12.63 -12.65 -8.61
N GLY A 107 -12.80 -13.68 -7.76
CA GLY A 107 -14.01 -13.82 -6.94
C GLY A 107 -14.23 -12.64 -5.99
N LEU A 108 -13.18 -12.24 -5.27
CA LEU A 108 -13.24 -11.04 -4.41
C LEU A 108 -13.45 -9.76 -5.22
N GLY A 109 -12.83 -9.67 -6.40
CA GLY A 109 -13.04 -8.54 -7.31
C GLY A 109 -14.50 -8.40 -7.75
N VAL A 110 -15.15 -9.51 -8.10
CA VAL A 110 -16.57 -9.52 -8.44
C VAL A 110 -17.45 -9.15 -7.23
N VAL A 111 -17.14 -9.66 -6.04
CA VAL A 111 -17.85 -9.27 -4.81
C VAL A 111 -17.74 -7.77 -4.56
N VAL A 112 -16.55 -7.19 -4.65
CA VAL A 112 -16.35 -5.75 -4.45
C VAL A 112 -17.01 -4.93 -5.55
N PHE A 113 -16.99 -5.40 -6.80
CA PHE A 113 -17.74 -4.79 -7.89
C PHE A 113 -19.23 -4.71 -7.57
N LEU A 114 -19.84 -5.83 -7.17
CA LEU A 114 -21.26 -5.87 -6.84
C LEU A 114 -21.58 -4.97 -5.64
N LEU A 115 -20.80 -5.06 -4.57
CA LEU A 115 -20.98 -4.20 -3.40
C LEU A 115 -20.85 -2.72 -3.77
N GLY A 116 -19.80 -2.36 -4.49
CA GLY A 116 -19.56 -0.97 -4.88
C GLY A 116 -20.61 -0.45 -5.84
N PHE A 117 -20.99 -1.25 -6.85
CA PHE A 117 -22.00 -0.85 -7.84
C PHE A 117 -23.38 -0.58 -7.21
N PHE A 118 -23.82 -1.44 -6.29
CA PHE A 118 -25.14 -1.28 -5.66
C PHE A 118 -25.14 -0.35 -4.45
N LEU A 119 -24.01 -0.24 -3.73
CA LEU A 119 -23.91 0.59 -2.52
C LEU A 119 -23.33 1.99 -2.79
N ALA A 120 -22.83 2.30 -3.99
CA ALA A 120 -22.22 3.59 -4.31
C ALA A 120 -23.14 4.76 -3.97
N SER A 121 -24.33 4.80 -4.55
CA SER A 121 -25.32 5.88 -4.36
C SER A 121 -25.79 6.01 -2.90
N PRO A 122 -26.20 4.93 -2.19
CA PRO A 122 -26.50 4.98 -0.77
C PRO A 122 -25.35 5.49 0.10
N LEU A 123 -24.12 5.07 -0.17
CA LEU A 123 -22.95 5.48 0.61
C LEU A 123 -22.58 6.94 0.37
N LEU A 124 -22.68 7.44 -0.88
CA LEU A 124 -22.47 8.85 -1.19
C LEU A 124 -23.48 9.75 -0.46
N ARG A 125 -24.75 9.33 -0.41
CA ARG A 125 -25.78 10.06 0.35
C ARG A 125 -25.51 10.04 1.86
N LEU A 126 -25.06 8.91 2.40
CA LEU A 126 -24.67 8.79 3.81
C LEU A 126 -23.46 9.69 4.17
N MET A 127 -22.63 10.02 3.17
CA MET A 127 -21.49 10.93 3.30
C MET A 127 -21.88 12.41 3.11
N ASP A 128 -23.17 12.73 3.03
CA ASP A 128 -23.69 14.08 2.80
C ASP A 128 -23.09 14.74 1.55
N THR A 129 -22.91 13.96 0.47
CA THR A 129 -22.41 14.49 -0.80
C THR A 129 -23.42 15.49 -1.37
N PRO A 130 -22.99 16.73 -1.75
CA PRO A 130 -23.88 17.76 -2.28
C PRO A 130 -24.69 17.27 -3.49
N GLU A 131 -25.95 17.72 -3.59
CA GLU A 131 -26.90 17.26 -4.63
C GLU A 131 -26.44 17.55 -6.07
N ASP A 132 -25.67 18.61 -6.28
CA ASP A 132 -25.08 18.97 -7.57
C ASP A 132 -23.88 18.09 -7.95
N VAL A 133 -23.17 17.53 -6.96
CA VAL A 133 -22.01 16.64 -7.13
C VAL A 133 -22.43 15.16 -7.22
N LEU A 134 -23.49 14.79 -6.52
CA LEU A 134 -23.95 13.39 -6.37
C LEU A 134 -24.13 12.63 -7.69
N PRO A 135 -24.77 13.17 -8.73
CA PRO A 135 -24.97 12.44 -10.00
C PRO A 135 -23.65 12.13 -10.71
N LEU A 136 -22.68 13.04 -10.65
CA LEU A 136 -21.37 12.86 -11.27
C LEU A 136 -20.54 11.84 -10.49
N SER A 137 -20.58 11.90 -9.15
CA SER A 137 -19.91 10.95 -8.26
C SER A 137 -20.46 9.53 -8.44
N ASP A 138 -21.78 9.38 -8.50
CA ASP A 138 -22.44 8.09 -8.69
C ASP A 138 -22.07 7.47 -10.04
N ARG A 139 -22.14 8.26 -11.12
CA ARG A 139 -21.73 7.82 -12.46
C ARG A 139 -20.25 7.42 -12.52
N TYR A 140 -19.37 8.20 -11.87
CA TYR A 140 -17.94 7.88 -11.79
C TYR A 140 -17.72 6.54 -11.08
N LEU A 141 -18.35 6.34 -9.90
CA LEU A 141 -18.19 5.12 -9.13
C LEU A 141 -18.74 3.89 -9.86
N GLN A 142 -19.92 3.99 -10.47
CA GLN A 142 -20.50 2.88 -11.24
C GLN A 142 -19.54 2.40 -12.34
N ILE A 143 -18.96 3.32 -13.09
CA ILE A 143 -17.96 2.98 -14.13
C ILE A 143 -16.68 2.44 -13.47
N TYR A 144 -16.18 3.11 -12.44
CA TYR A 144 -14.94 2.73 -11.76
C TYR A 144 -14.99 1.30 -11.20
N PHE A 145 -16.12 0.91 -10.58
CA PHE A 145 -16.29 -0.42 -10.01
C PHE A 145 -16.25 -1.54 -11.05
N ILE A 146 -16.54 -1.28 -12.35
CA ILE A 146 -16.34 -2.24 -13.43
C ILE A 146 -14.85 -2.63 -13.56
N GLY A 147 -13.93 -1.72 -13.25
CA GLY A 147 -12.50 -1.97 -13.26
C GLY A 147 -11.96 -2.70 -12.02
N VAL A 148 -12.69 -2.69 -10.90
CA VAL A 148 -12.21 -3.25 -9.64
C VAL A 148 -11.84 -4.74 -9.70
N PRO A 149 -12.58 -5.63 -10.40
CA PRO A 149 -12.16 -7.00 -10.59
C PRO A 149 -10.77 -7.12 -11.24
N ALA A 150 -10.49 -6.27 -12.22
CA ALA A 150 -9.19 -6.24 -12.87
C ALA A 150 -8.09 -5.72 -11.94
N SER A 151 -8.36 -4.67 -11.20
CA SER A 151 -7.41 -4.08 -10.24
C SER A 151 -7.06 -5.05 -9.11
N LEU A 152 -8.06 -5.71 -8.50
CA LEU A 152 -7.81 -6.68 -7.43
C LEU A 152 -7.05 -7.90 -7.96
N LEU A 153 -7.48 -8.47 -9.07
CA LEU A 153 -6.78 -9.62 -9.67
C LEU A 153 -5.35 -9.27 -10.06
N TYR A 154 -5.10 -8.06 -10.60
CA TYR A 154 -3.75 -7.55 -10.84
C TYR A 154 -2.92 -7.56 -9.56
N ASN A 155 -3.44 -7.05 -8.44
CA ASN A 155 -2.73 -6.99 -7.16
C ASN A 155 -2.37 -8.39 -6.64
N PHE A 156 -3.26 -9.38 -6.81
CA PHE A 156 -2.99 -10.77 -6.45
C PHE A 156 -1.90 -11.38 -7.32
N CYS A 157 -1.97 -11.20 -8.63
CA CYS A 157 -0.93 -11.66 -9.58
C CYS A 157 0.42 -10.97 -9.34
N ALA A 158 0.42 -9.66 -9.08
CA ALA A 158 1.62 -8.92 -8.72
C ALA A 158 2.22 -9.39 -7.39
N ALA A 159 1.39 -9.79 -6.41
CA ALA A 159 1.85 -10.39 -5.16
C ALA A 159 2.58 -11.71 -5.39
N VAL A 160 2.12 -12.54 -6.34
CA VAL A 160 2.84 -13.74 -6.77
C VAL A 160 4.21 -13.37 -7.34
N LEU A 161 4.28 -12.44 -8.30
CA LEU A 161 5.57 -12.01 -8.88
C LEU A 161 6.54 -11.47 -7.82
N ARG A 162 6.04 -10.67 -6.86
CA ARG A 162 6.85 -10.19 -5.73
C ARG A 162 7.37 -11.33 -4.87
N ALA A 163 6.59 -12.38 -4.63
CA ALA A 163 7.04 -13.57 -3.89
C ALA A 163 8.21 -14.28 -4.58
N PHE A 164 8.25 -14.27 -5.92
CA PHE A 164 9.38 -14.75 -6.72
C PHE A 164 10.56 -13.75 -6.82
N GLY A 165 10.45 -12.58 -6.19
CA GLY A 165 11.49 -11.55 -6.24
C GLY A 165 11.49 -10.70 -7.51
N ASP A 166 10.47 -10.82 -8.35
CA ASP A 166 10.35 -10.01 -9.56
C ASP A 166 9.45 -8.79 -9.32
N THR A 167 10.07 -7.67 -8.98
CA THR A 167 9.39 -6.38 -8.82
C THR A 167 9.47 -5.50 -10.06
N LYS A 168 10.34 -5.84 -11.02
CA LYS A 168 10.52 -5.06 -12.25
C LYS A 168 9.36 -5.23 -13.23
N LYS A 169 8.87 -6.46 -13.41
CA LYS A 169 7.75 -6.70 -14.33
C LYS A 169 6.48 -5.96 -13.92
N PRO A 170 6.00 -6.01 -12.64
CA PRO A 170 4.89 -5.16 -12.20
C PRO A 170 5.11 -3.67 -12.45
N PHE A 171 6.34 -3.17 -12.24
CA PHE A 171 6.70 -1.79 -12.56
C PHE A 171 6.47 -1.44 -14.04
N PHE A 172 6.98 -2.27 -14.95
CA PHE A 172 6.80 -2.04 -16.39
C PHE A 172 5.32 -2.12 -16.80
N PHE A 173 4.56 -3.07 -16.26
CA PHE A 173 3.13 -3.20 -16.60
C PHE A 173 2.34 -1.98 -16.15
N LEU A 174 2.58 -1.47 -14.94
CA LEU A 174 1.94 -0.25 -14.47
C LEU A 174 2.43 1.01 -15.20
N SER A 175 3.69 1.06 -15.60
CA SER A 175 4.19 2.17 -16.42
C SER A 175 3.48 2.24 -17.77
N ILE A 176 3.32 1.10 -18.45
CA ILE A 176 2.59 1.03 -19.74
C ILE A 176 1.12 1.39 -19.54
N SER A 177 0.45 0.74 -18.59
CA SER A 177 -0.99 0.96 -18.38
C SER A 177 -1.29 2.38 -17.88
N GLY A 178 -0.42 2.96 -17.03
CA GLY A 178 -0.57 4.34 -16.57
C GLY A 178 -0.34 5.37 -17.68
N THR A 179 0.65 5.15 -18.55
CA THR A 179 0.82 6.00 -19.75
C THR A 179 -0.42 5.96 -20.64
N VAL A 180 -0.96 4.75 -20.88
CA VAL A 180 -2.21 4.58 -21.65
C VAL A 180 -3.39 5.27 -20.94
N ASN A 181 -3.47 5.18 -19.60
CA ASN A 181 -4.48 5.88 -18.81
C ASN A 181 -4.45 7.40 -19.06
N VAL A 182 -3.28 8.03 -18.94
CA VAL A 182 -3.15 9.50 -19.18
C VAL A 182 -3.54 9.88 -20.60
N LEU A 183 -3.10 9.11 -21.60
CA LEU A 183 -3.46 9.37 -23.00
C LEU A 183 -4.97 9.23 -23.24
N LEU A 184 -5.60 8.19 -22.67
CA LEU A 184 -7.04 7.98 -22.77
C LEU A 184 -7.83 9.04 -21.99
N ASN A 185 -7.34 9.52 -20.85
CA ASN A 185 -7.95 10.62 -20.11
C ASN A 185 -8.01 11.89 -20.99
N LEU A 186 -6.89 12.27 -21.58
CA LEU A 186 -6.84 13.41 -22.49
C LEU A 186 -7.79 13.22 -23.68
N PHE A 187 -7.82 12.03 -24.27
CA PHE A 187 -8.71 11.72 -25.41
C PHE A 187 -10.18 11.79 -25.00
N PHE A 188 -10.59 11.10 -23.95
CA PHE A 188 -12.01 11.03 -23.56
C PHE A 188 -12.53 12.34 -22.98
N VAL A 189 -11.71 13.11 -22.25
CA VAL A 189 -12.12 14.37 -21.65
C VAL A 189 -12.11 15.50 -22.67
N ILE A 190 -11.02 15.63 -23.47
CA ILE A 190 -10.84 16.77 -24.37
C ILE A 190 -11.54 16.52 -25.71
N VAL A 191 -11.31 15.37 -26.34
CA VAL A 191 -11.83 15.09 -27.69
C VAL A 191 -13.27 14.61 -27.64
N CYS A 192 -13.56 13.60 -26.79
CA CYS A 192 -14.91 13.00 -26.67
C CYS A 192 -15.83 13.80 -25.74
N ARG A 193 -15.31 14.74 -24.94
CA ARG A 193 -16.07 15.58 -23.99
C ARG A 193 -16.93 14.76 -23.02
N LEU A 194 -16.43 13.60 -22.57
CA LEU A 194 -17.15 12.70 -21.65
C LEU A 194 -17.00 13.11 -20.18
N GLY A 195 -16.19 14.13 -19.87
CA GLY A 195 -15.98 14.64 -18.52
C GLY A 195 -15.53 13.55 -17.54
N VAL A 196 -16.14 13.53 -16.37
CA VAL A 196 -15.86 12.57 -15.30
C VAL A 196 -15.99 11.10 -15.74
N ALA A 197 -16.98 10.79 -16.60
CA ALA A 197 -17.16 9.45 -17.14
C ALA A 197 -15.97 9.02 -18.02
N GLY A 198 -15.38 9.97 -18.76
CA GLY A 198 -14.20 9.72 -19.59
C GLY A 198 -12.99 9.27 -18.76
N VAL A 199 -12.75 9.93 -17.63
CA VAL A 199 -11.67 9.55 -16.70
C VAL A 199 -11.91 8.16 -16.09
N ALA A 200 -13.14 7.88 -15.67
CA ALA A 200 -13.48 6.55 -15.15
C ALA A 200 -13.27 5.45 -16.19
N ILE A 201 -13.69 5.67 -17.45
CA ILE A 201 -13.47 4.71 -18.55
C ILE A 201 -11.98 4.51 -18.82
N ALA A 202 -11.19 5.58 -18.89
CA ALA A 202 -9.74 5.49 -19.08
C ALA A 202 -9.07 4.66 -17.97
N THR A 203 -9.48 4.88 -16.72
CA THR A 203 -8.99 4.12 -15.56
C THR A 203 -9.35 2.64 -15.69
N VAL A 204 -10.59 2.31 -16.04
CA VAL A 204 -11.03 0.92 -16.24
C VAL A 204 -10.23 0.24 -17.35
N VAL A 205 -10.09 0.87 -18.51
CA VAL A 205 -9.32 0.31 -19.63
C VAL A 205 -7.86 0.07 -19.23
N SER A 206 -7.23 1.00 -18.52
CA SER A 206 -5.84 0.86 -18.07
C SER A 206 -5.69 -0.28 -17.03
N GLN A 207 -6.66 -0.46 -16.14
CA GLN A 207 -6.67 -1.57 -15.17
C GLN A 207 -6.77 -2.94 -15.86
N TYR A 208 -7.64 -3.08 -16.86
CA TYR A 208 -7.71 -4.31 -17.66
C TYR A 208 -6.45 -4.55 -18.50
N LEU A 209 -5.82 -3.49 -19.02
CA LEU A 209 -4.53 -3.61 -19.70
C LEU A 209 -3.43 -4.11 -18.75
N ALA A 210 -3.33 -3.53 -17.56
CA ALA A 210 -2.37 -4.00 -16.55
C ALA A 210 -2.61 -5.47 -16.17
N LEU A 211 -3.88 -5.86 -15.99
CA LEU A 211 -4.27 -7.24 -15.73
C LEU A 211 -3.85 -8.16 -16.88
N ALA A 212 -4.14 -7.80 -18.13
CA ALA A 212 -3.78 -8.62 -19.29
C ALA A 212 -2.26 -8.84 -19.35
N LEU A 213 -1.46 -7.79 -19.13
CA LEU A 213 0.00 -7.87 -19.14
C LEU A 213 0.54 -8.81 -18.05
N VAL A 214 0.01 -8.73 -16.81
CA VAL A 214 0.46 -9.60 -15.72
C VAL A 214 0.02 -11.05 -15.92
N LEU A 215 -1.19 -11.30 -16.44
CA LEU A 215 -1.67 -12.65 -16.72
C LEU A 215 -0.86 -13.30 -17.85
N ILE A 216 -0.61 -12.58 -18.96
CA ILE A 216 0.25 -13.06 -20.03
C ILE A 216 1.65 -13.38 -19.49
N CYS A 217 2.17 -12.55 -18.60
CA CYS A 217 3.45 -12.80 -17.95
C CYS A 217 3.42 -14.11 -17.15
N LEU A 218 2.42 -14.31 -16.27
CA LEU A 218 2.30 -15.53 -15.46
C LEU A 218 2.11 -16.79 -16.32
N MET A 219 1.37 -16.71 -17.42
CA MET A 219 1.19 -17.81 -18.35
C MET A 219 2.48 -18.19 -19.12
N ARG A 220 3.38 -17.21 -19.32
CA ARG A 220 4.67 -17.41 -20.00
C ARG A 220 5.81 -17.75 -19.05
N LEU A 221 5.58 -17.76 -17.74
CA LEU A 221 6.57 -18.25 -16.79
C LEU A 221 6.74 -19.77 -16.94
N GLU A 222 7.89 -20.25 -16.52
CA GLU A 222 8.20 -21.69 -16.50
C GLU A 222 8.21 -22.21 -15.06
N GLY A 223 7.94 -23.51 -14.89
CA GLY A 223 7.98 -24.17 -13.58
C GLY A 223 6.74 -23.91 -12.71
N CYS A 224 6.91 -23.94 -11.40
CA CYS A 224 5.81 -23.87 -10.42
C CYS A 224 5.05 -22.52 -10.41
N ALA A 225 5.64 -21.46 -10.98
CA ALA A 225 5.03 -20.15 -11.11
C ALA A 225 4.06 -20.02 -12.28
N GLN A 226 4.09 -20.97 -13.21
CA GLN A 226 3.31 -20.91 -14.44
C GLN A 226 1.81 -20.99 -14.13
N LEU A 227 1.07 -20.04 -14.69
CA LEU A 227 -0.38 -20.07 -14.68
C LEU A 227 -0.88 -20.87 -15.88
N GLU A 228 -1.36 -22.07 -15.64
CA GLU A 228 -1.96 -22.92 -16.65
C GLU A 228 -3.49 -22.84 -16.56
N LEU A 229 -4.15 -22.17 -17.51
CA LEU A 229 -5.60 -22.01 -17.49
C LEU A 229 -6.38 -23.32 -17.42
N LYS A 230 -5.83 -24.40 -18.00
CA LYS A 230 -6.41 -25.75 -17.94
C LYS A 230 -6.36 -26.39 -16.56
N LYS A 231 -5.41 -25.96 -15.71
CA LYS A 231 -5.24 -26.40 -14.33
C LYS A 231 -5.84 -25.42 -13.32
N LEU A 232 -6.57 -24.41 -13.79
CA LEU A 232 -7.16 -23.41 -12.91
C LEU A 232 -8.17 -24.10 -11.98
N ARG A 233 -7.82 -24.15 -10.70
CA ARG A 233 -8.62 -24.80 -9.67
C ARG A 233 -8.54 -23.99 -8.38
N PHE A 234 -9.65 -23.91 -7.66
CA PHE A 234 -9.74 -23.35 -6.35
C PHE A 234 -9.40 -24.40 -5.29
N TYR A 235 -8.40 -24.13 -4.47
CA TYR A 235 -8.01 -24.97 -3.34
C TYR A 235 -8.42 -24.25 -2.04
N PRO A 236 -9.48 -24.70 -1.35
CA PRO A 236 -10.03 -24.02 -0.17
C PRO A 236 -8.99 -23.83 0.95
N ASP A 237 -8.14 -24.82 1.17
CA ASP A 237 -7.10 -24.77 2.22
C ASP A 237 -6.10 -23.65 1.97
N GLU A 238 -5.65 -23.48 0.73
CA GLU A 238 -4.73 -22.40 0.36
C GLU A 238 -5.44 -21.04 0.39
N ALA A 239 -6.69 -20.96 -0.07
CA ALA A 239 -7.48 -19.75 0.00
C ALA A 239 -7.71 -19.31 1.46
N LEU A 240 -8.08 -20.24 2.34
CA LEU A 240 -8.27 -19.95 3.76
C LEU A 240 -6.98 -19.44 4.41
N ARG A 241 -5.82 -20.03 4.10
CA ARG A 241 -4.52 -19.57 4.60
C ARG A 241 -4.18 -18.16 4.09
N MET A 242 -4.42 -17.87 2.81
CA MET A 242 -4.22 -16.54 2.23
C MET A 242 -5.08 -15.50 2.95
N ILE A 243 -6.36 -15.82 3.17
CA ILE A 243 -7.29 -14.94 3.88
C ILE A 243 -6.87 -14.76 5.35
N GLN A 244 -6.55 -15.82 6.06
CA GLN A 244 -6.11 -15.73 7.47
C GLN A 244 -4.86 -14.89 7.67
N ILE A 245 -3.94 -14.89 6.71
CA ILE A 245 -2.72 -14.09 6.74
C ILE A 245 -3.02 -12.64 6.28
N GLY A 246 -3.82 -12.46 5.24
CA GLY A 246 -4.05 -11.19 4.60
C GLY A 246 -5.18 -10.35 5.20
N LEU A 247 -6.23 -10.97 5.74
CA LEU A 247 -7.37 -10.27 6.33
C LEU A 247 -6.97 -9.29 7.44
N PRO A 248 -6.06 -9.64 8.37
CA PRO A 248 -5.60 -8.66 9.35
C PRO A 248 -4.95 -7.43 8.73
N ALA A 249 -4.27 -7.57 7.59
CA ALA A 249 -3.68 -6.43 6.89
C ALA A 249 -4.76 -5.52 6.28
N GLY A 250 -5.81 -6.12 5.70
CA GLY A 250 -6.96 -5.38 5.18
C GLY A 250 -7.73 -4.65 6.28
N LEU A 251 -8.03 -5.31 7.38
CA LEU A 251 -8.71 -4.72 8.54
C LEU A 251 -7.89 -3.56 9.13
N GLN A 252 -6.56 -3.73 9.24
CA GLN A 252 -5.67 -2.63 9.67
C GLN A 252 -5.80 -1.42 8.77
N SER A 253 -5.83 -1.60 7.45
CA SER A 253 -5.98 -0.50 6.47
C SER A 253 -7.31 0.24 6.66
N VAL A 254 -8.42 -0.49 6.84
CA VAL A 254 -9.74 0.11 7.07
C VAL A 254 -9.75 0.95 8.35
N ILE A 255 -9.29 0.40 9.48
CA ILE A 255 -9.28 1.10 10.77
C ILE A 255 -8.35 2.31 10.73
N PHE A 256 -7.21 2.20 10.02
CA PHE A 256 -6.30 3.30 9.83
C PHE A 256 -6.93 4.46 9.04
N ASN A 257 -7.69 4.15 7.98
CA ASN A 257 -8.43 5.16 7.23
C ASN A 257 -9.52 5.84 8.08
N ILE A 258 -10.26 5.08 8.89
CA ILE A 258 -11.25 5.65 9.81
C ILE A 258 -10.57 6.59 10.81
N SER A 259 -9.45 6.19 11.40
CA SER A 259 -8.67 7.04 12.31
C SER A 259 -8.22 8.35 11.65
N ASN A 260 -7.76 8.27 10.40
CA ASN A 260 -7.35 9.46 9.64
C ASN A 260 -8.51 10.42 9.39
N VAL A 261 -9.73 9.92 9.14
CA VAL A 261 -10.94 10.76 9.01
C VAL A 261 -11.22 11.51 10.31
N MET A 262 -11.09 10.87 11.47
CA MET A 262 -11.28 11.54 12.78
C MET A 262 -10.25 12.63 13.02
N ILE A 263 -8.98 12.40 12.64
CA ILE A 263 -7.92 13.41 12.74
C ILE A 263 -8.19 14.57 11.77
N GLN A 264 -8.67 14.27 10.56
CA GLN A 264 -9.03 15.29 9.57
C GLN A 264 -10.12 16.22 10.09
N SER A 265 -11.09 15.71 10.85
CA SER A 265 -12.10 16.54 11.52
C SER A 265 -11.47 17.58 12.48
N SER A 266 -10.43 17.18 13.21
CA SER A 266 -9.67 18.11 14.07
C SER A 266 -8.89 19.17 13.27
N ILE A 267 -8.36 18.79 12.09
CA ILE A 267 -7.68 19.73 11.19
C ILE A 267 -8.67 20.75 10.63
N ASN A 268 -9.88 20.30 10.30
CA ASN A 268 -10.93 21.15 9.74
C ASN A 268 -11.34 22.29 10.72
N SER A 269 -11.18 22.09 12.03
CA SER A 269 -11.49 23.13 13.04
C SER A 269 -10.58 24.35 12.97
N PHE A 270 -9.44 24.27 12.29
CA PHE A 270 -8.51 25.40 12.12
C PHE A 270 -8.81 26.28 10.89
N GLY A 271 -9.79 25.90 10.07
CA GLY A 271 -10.22 26.68 8.90
C GLY A 271 -9.60 26.24 7.58
N ALA A 272 -10.05 26.89 6.50
CA ALA A 272 -9.77 26.49 5.12
C ALA A 272 -8.29 26.49 4.75
N ASP A 273 -7.53 27.49 5.20
CA ASP A 273 -6.09 27.62 4.90
C ASP A 273 -5.31 26.42 5.44
N VAL A 274 -5.63 26.00 6.68
CA VAL A 274 -4.96 24.84 7.30
C VAL A 274 -5.36 23.53 6.60
N VAL A 275 -6.60 23.40 6.16
CA VAL A 275 -7.05 22.25 5.38
C VAL A 275 -6.33 22.17 4.04
N ALA A 276 -6.18 23.30 3.35
CA ALA A 276 -5.42 23.39 2.11
C ALA A 276 -3.93 23.04 2.33
N ALA A 277 -3.33 23.60 3.38
CA ALA A 277 -1.96 23.31 3.78
C ALA A 277 -1.75 21.82 4.10
N ASN A 278 -2.67 21.22 4.86
CA ASN A 278 -2.65 19.81 5.21
C ASN A 278 -2.74 18.92 3.98
N THR A 279 -3.57 19.28 3.01
CA THR A 279 -3.71 18.54 1.74
C THR A 279 -2.44 18.60 0.92
N ALA A 280 -1.87 19.80 0.73
CA ALA A 280 -0.63 19.98 -0.01
C ALA A 280 0.54 19.21 0.63
N ALA A 281 0.76 19.37 1.94
CA ALA A 281 1.81 18.65 2.64
C ALA A 281 1.58 17.12 2.66
N GLY A 282 0.32 16.66 2.77
CA GLY A 282 -0.05 15.25 2.70
C GLY A 282 0.27 14.61 1.37
N ASN A 283 0.11 15.33 0.26
CA ASN A 283 0.53 14.85 -1.06
C ASN A 283 2.06 14.66 -1.12
N LEU A 284 2.83 15.58 -0.56
CA LEU A 284 4.30 15.48 -0.49
C LEU A 284 4.73 14.31 0.42
N ASP A 285 4.12 14.15 1.58
CA ASP A 285 4.38 13.04 2.50
C ASP A 285 4.12 11.67 1.84
N SER A 286 3.14 11.58 0.95
CA SER A 286 2.76 10.34 0.26
C SER A 286 3.90 9.74 -0.57
N PHE A 287 4.81 10.57 -1.11
CA PHE A 287 5.99 10.08 -1.81
C PHE A 287 6.96 9.39 -0.86
N ILE A 288 7.18 9.95 0.33
CA ILE A 288 8.07 9.35 1.35
C ILE A 288 7.45 8.05 1.85
N TYR A 289 6.15 8.08 2.19
CA TYR A 289 5.43 6.89 2.62
C TYR A 289 5.55 5.75 1.61
N THR A 290 5.30 6.04 0.34
CA THR A 290 5.34 5.05 -0.74
C THR A 290 6.74 4.44 -0.92
N ALA A 291 7.78 5.25 -0.83
CA ALA A 291 9.16 4.78 -0.88
C ALA A 291 9.50 3.86 0.31
N CYS A 292 9.14 4.25 1.53
CA CYS A 292 9.35 3.42 2.73
C CYS A 292 8.48 2.15 2.71
N ASN A 293 7.25 2.21 2.21
CA ASN A 293 6.35 1.06 2.09
C ASN A 293 6.89 -0.03 1.15
N SER A 294 7.73 0.34 0.17
CA SER A 294 8.43 -0.66 -0.65
C SER A 294 9.32 -1.59 0.18
N VAL A 295 9.95 -1.07 1.26
CA VAL A 295 10.78 -1.86 2.17
C VAL A 295 9.92 -2.74 3.09
N TYR A 296 8.71 -2.30 3.47
CA TYR A 296 7.72 -3.16 4.14
C TYR A 296 7.45 -4.43 3.31
N HIS A 297 7.21 -4.30 2.01
CA HIS A 297 7.01 -5.44 1.13
C HIS A 297 8.25 -6.33 1.03
N ALA A 298 9.45 -5.75 0.98
CA ALA A 298 10.70 -6.52 1.01
C ALA A 298 10.82 -7.29 2.33
N SER A 299 10.60 -6.63 3.48
CA SER A 299 10.76 -7.22 4.81
C SER A 299 9.91 -8.47 4.99
N MET A 300 8.64 -8.44 4.59
CA MET A 300 7.75 -9.61 4.71
C MET A 300 8.11 -10.72 3.73
N THR A 301 8.49 -10.40 2.48
CA THR A 301 8.80 -11.38 1.46
C THR A 301 10.09 -12.12 1.78
N PHE A 302 11.17 -11.39 2.09
CA PHE A 302 12.46 -11.97 2.47
C PHE A 302 12.36 -12.81 3.74
N THR A 303 11.64 -12.32 4.76
CA THR A 303 11.43 -13.05 6.01
C THR A 303 10.68 -14.35 5.76
N SER A 304 9.60 -14.29 4.99
CA SER A 304 8.75 -15.46 4.72
C SER A 304 9.51 -16.53 3.92
N GLN A 305 10.29 -16.11 2.92
CA GLN A 305 11.06 -17.04 2.09
C GLN A 305 12.23 -17.67 2.87
N ASN A 306 12.97 -16.91 3.69
CA ASN A 306 14.03 -17.46 4.54
C ASN A 306 13.48 -18.39 5.63
N LEU A 307 12.30 -18.07 6.20
CA LEU A 307 11.64 -18.96 7.16
C LEU A 307 11.24 -20.28 6.48
N GLY A 308 10.66 -20.23 5.29
CA GLY A 308 10.31 -21.40 4.51
C GLY A 308 11.53 -22.27 4.13
N ALA A 309 12.66 -21.62 3.83
CA ALA A 309 13.92 -22.28 3.51
C ALA A 309 14.62 -22.94 4.70
N GLY A 310 14.04 -22.88 5.92
CA GLY A 310 14.69 -23.37 7.11
C GLY A 310 15.99 -22.63 7.48
N ARG A 311 16.06 -21.33 7.15
CA ARG A 311 17.25 -20.47 7.42
C ARG A 311 16.89 -19.32 8.36
N PRO A 312 16.42 -19.60 9.59
CA PRO A 312 15.98 -18.57 10.51
C PRO A 312 17.12 -17.62 10.95
N GLU A 313 18.36 -18.07 10.90
CA GLU A 313 19.57 -17.27 11.20
C GLU A 313 19.70 -16.06 10.25
N ARG A 314 19.16 -16.14 9.03
CA ARG A 314 19.19 -15.04 8.06
C ARG A 314 18.16 -13.94 8.33
N ILE A 315 17.13 -14.22 9.15
CA ILE A 315 16.07 -13.26 9.44
C ILE A 315 16.59 -12.03 10.18
N LYS A 316 17.56 -12.20 11.10
CA LYS A 316 18.18 -11.08 11.81
C LYS A 316 18.98 -10.15 10.89
N PRO A 317 19.88 -10.64 10.00
CA PRO A 317 20.47 -9.81 8.94
C PRO A 317 19.46 -9.11 8.03
N VAL A 318 18.41 -9.82 7.59
CA VAL A 318 17.33 -9.23 6.77
C VAL A 318 16.66 -8.07 7.52
N TYR A 319 16.33 -8.25 8.81
CA TYR A 319 15.75 -7.18 9.63
C TYR A 319 16.66 -5.95 9.69
N ARG A 320 17.94 -6.13 10.05
CA ARG A 320 18.91 -5.04 10.13
C ARG A 320 19.03 -4.29 8.79
N ASP A 321 19.12 -5.04 7.70
CA ASP A 321 19.34 -4.48 6.37
C ASP A 321 18.07 -3.81 5.81
N CYS A 322 16.86 -4.26 6.18
CA CYS A 322 15.61 -3.56 5.91
C CYS A 322 15.55 -2.22 6.66
N ILE A 323 15.87 -2.20 7.96
CA ILE A 323 15.92 -0.95 8.74
C ILE A 323 16.94 0.02 8.14
N LEU A 324 18.12 -0.47 7.79
CA LEU A 324 19.15 0.36 7.14
C LEU A 324 18.64 0.92 5.80
N THR A 325 17.94 0.13 5.01
CA THR A 325 17.35 0.59 3.74
C THR A 325 16.31 1.67 3.95
N VAL A 326 15.43 1.54 4.96
CA VAL A 326 14.46 2.60 5.32
C VAL A 326 15.18 3.89 5.72
N LEU A 327 16.25 3.80 6.51
CA LEU A 327 17.03 4.98 6.89
C LEU A 327 17.73 5.61 5.69
N LEU A 328 18.31 4.80 4.80
CA LEU A 328 18.99 5.28 3.59
C LEU A 328 18.05 5.96 2.59
N ILE A 329 16.76 5.57 2.55
CA ILE A 329 15.75 6.16 1.67
C ILE A 329 15.00 7.27 2.41
N GLY A 330 14.50 6.98 3.60
CA GLY A 330 13.57 7.84 4.31
C GLY A 330 14.24 9.11 4.87
N VAL A 331 15.42 9.00 5.48
CA VAL A 331 16.08 10.17 6.07
C VAL A 331 16.44 11.23 5.01
N PRO A 332 17.06 10.89 3.86
CA PRO A 332 17.32 11.89 2.82
C PRO A 332 16.04 12.49 2.24
N MET A 333 14.98 11.69 2.04
CA MET A 333 13.70 12.21 1.55
C MET A 333 13.02 13.15 2.56
N CYS A 334 13.05 12.81 3.84
CA CYS A 334 12.54 13.69 4.91
C CYS A 334 13.35 15.00 4.97
N ALA A 335 14.67 14.92 4.90
CA ALA A 335 15.56 16.10 4.86
C ALA A 335 15.27 16.98 3.64
N LEU A 336 15.13 16.38 2.46
CA LEU A 336 14.78 17.09 1.25
C LEU A 336 13.42 17.79 1.38
N LEU A 337 12.41 17.09 1.92
CA LEU A 337 11.10 17.69 2.15
C LEU A 337 11.18 18.86 3.16
N TYR A 338 11.98 18.76 4.20
CA TYR A 338 12.13 19.82 5.18
C TYR A 338 12.84 21.06 4.61
N PHE A 339 14.00 20.88 3.96
CA PHE A 339 14.80 21.99 3.42
C PHE A 339 14.14 22.67 2.20
N PHE A 340 13.42 21.91 1.40
CA PHE A 340 12.72 22.40 0.21
C PHE A 340 11.19 22.47 0.40
N GLY A 341 10.70 22.37 1.64
CA GLY A 341 9.27 22.31 1.92
C GLY A 341 8.50 23.54 1.45
N GLN A 342 9.03 24.75 1.67
CA GLN A 342 8.36 25.96 1.22
C GLN A 342 8.17 26.03 -0.31
N PRO A 343 9.21 25.88 -1.15
CA PRO A 343 9.02 25.86 -2.60
C PRO A 343 8.16 24.69 -3.09
N LEU A 344 8.22 23.52 -2.45
CA LEU A 344 7.40 22.37 -2.81
C LEU A 344 5.91 22.60 -2.46
N LEU A 345 5.60 23.17 -1.31
CA LEU A 345 4.23 23.58 -0.94
C LEU A 345 3.73 24.69 -1.87
N GLY A 346 4.62 25.62 -2.26
CA GLY A 346 4.29 26.70 -3.20
C GLY A 346 3.90 26.25 -4.60
N ILE A 347 4.09 24.96 -4.95
CA ILE A 347 3.57 24.41 -6.22
C ILE A 347 2.04 24.25 -6.17
N TYR A 348 1.47 24.10 -4.97
CA TYR A 348 0.04 23.82 -4.77
C TYR A 348 -0.84 25.07 -4.61
N ILE A 349 -0.23 26.24 -4.41
CA ILE A 349 -0.95 27.50 -4.22
C ILE A 349 -0.31 28.62 -5.03
N ALA A 350 -1.11 29.47 -5.66
CA ALA A 350 -0.62 30.62 -6.42
C ALA A 350 0.02 31.66 -5.51
N LYS A 351 1.12 32.28 -5.93
CA LYS A 351 1.88 33.22 -5.10
C LYS A 351 1.13 34.52 -4.80
N ASP A 352 0.17 34.88 -5.64
CA ASP A 352 -0.71 36.05 -5.55
C ASP A 352 -1.99 35.77 -4.74
N ASP A 353 -2.18 34.52 -4.28
CA ASP A 353 -3.30 34.15 -3.41
C ASP A 353 -3.13 34.80 -2.02
N PRO A 354 -4.15 35.50 -1.48
CA PRO A 354 -4.10 36.08 -0.14
C PRO A 354 -3.78 35.07 0.97
N ALA A 355 -4.16 33.80 0.81
CA ALA A 355 -3.91 32.72 1.75
C ALA A 355 -2.49 32.12 1.62
N TYR A 356 -1.68 32.51 0.62
CA TYR A 356 -0.37 31.90 0.34
C TYR A 356 0.52 31.79 1.60
N ALA A 357 0.70 32.91 2.31
CA ALA A 357 1.56 32.95 3.50
C ALA A 357 1.05 32.03 4.62
N SER A 358 -0.27 32.03 4.86
CA SER A 358 -0.93 31.20 5.89
C SER A 358 -0.82 29.70 5.54
N VAL A 359 -1.06 29.33 4.28
CA VAL A 359 -0.99 27.95 3.80
C VAL A 359 0.45 27.43 3.89
N ILE A 360 1.44 28.22 3.45
CA ILE A 360 2.85 27.82 3.55
C ILE A 360 3.29 27.65 5.01
N ALA A 361 2.94 28.59 5.87
CA ALA A 361 3.27 28.53 7.31
C ALA A 361 2.68 27.27 7.96
N SER A 362 1.38 27.04 7.78
CA SER A 362 0.68 25.87 8.34
C SER A 362 1.18 24.56 7.75
N GLY A 363 1.48 24.54 6.44
CA GLY A 363 2.05 23.37 5.77
C GLY A 363 3.44 23.02 6.29
N MET A 364 4.27 24.04 6.59
CA MET A 364 5.60 23.82 7.19
C MET A 364 5.54 23.27 8.61
N VAL A 365 4.50 23.60 9.40
CA VAL A 365 4.28 22.94 10.70
C VAL A 365 4.11 21.43 10.50
N ARG A 366 3.25 21.00 9.59
CA ARG A 366 3.08 19.57 9.26
C ARG A 366 4.38 18.95 8.77
N VAL A 367 5.09 19.59 7.86
CA VAL A 367 6.38 19.11 7.34
C VAL A 367 7.40 18.93 8.46
N THR A 368 7.43 19.85 9.42
CA THR A 368 8.35 19.78 10.57
C THR A 368 8.04 18.58 11.47
N TYR A 369 6.81 18.39 11.87
CA TYR A 369 6.44 17.32 12.81
C TYR A 369 6.28 15.96 12.14
N MET A 370 5.60 15.89 11.01
CA MET A 370 5.33 14.64 10.31
C MET A 370 6.38 14.35 9.23
N GLY A 371 6.66 15.31 8.35
CA GLY A 371 7.54 15.14 7.22
C GLY A 371 8.95 14.72 7.64
N MET A 372 9.54 15.39 8.65
CA MET A 372 10.88 15.02 9.17
C MET A 372 10.92 13.67 9.88
N THR A 373 9.80 13.19 10.39
CA THR A 373 9.75 11.95 11.18
C THR A 373 9.16 10.76 10.41
N TYR A 374 8.83 10.92 9.14
CA TYR A 374 8.21 9.88 8.33
C TYR A 374 9.05 8.59 8.20
N PHE A 375 10.38 8.68 8.30
CA PHE A 375 11.24 7.51 8.35
C PHE A 375 10.93 6.59 9.55
N VAL A 376 10.45 7.15 10.68
CA VAL A 376 10.00 6.36 11.84
C VAL A 376 8.76 5.55 11.50
N CYS A 377 7.81 6.14 10.74
CA CYS A 377 6.69 5.40 10.16
C CYS A 377 7.19 4.24 9.28
N GLY A 378 8.20 4.48 8.44
CA GLY A 378 8.84 3.45 7.64
C GLY A 378 9.46 2.31 8.47
N ILE A 379 10.08 2.63 9.61
CA ILE A 379 10.59 1.63 10.57
C ILE A 379 9.42 0.83 11.15
N MET A 380 8.35 1.49 11.58
CA MET A 380 7.14 0.86 12.11
C MET A 380 6.57 -0.16 11.12
N GLU A 381 6.36 0.25 9.87
CA GLU A 381 5.84 -0.60 8.80
C GLU A 381 6.78 -1.77 8.50
N THR A 382 8.08 -1.54 8.45
CA THR A 382 9.08 -2.59 8.22
C THR A 382 9.05 -3.65 9.31
N CYS A 383 8.96 -3.25 10.59
CA CYS A 383 8.83 -4.18 11.71
C CYS A 383 7.51 -4.96 11.64
N CYS A 384 6.41 -4.30 11.27
CA CYS A 384 5.13 -4.94 10.99
C CYS A 384 5.27 -6.02 9.90
N GLY A 385 5.95 -5.70 8.79
CA GLY A 385 6.23 -6.63 7.69
C GLY A 385 7.05 -7.85 8.13
N MET A 386 8.07 -7.65 8.96
CA MET A 386 8.87 -8.74 9.53
C MET A 386 8.01 -9.72 10.34
N VAL A 387 7.17 -9.22 11.24
CA VAL A 387 6.29 -10.06 12.08
C VAL A 387 5.25 -10.79 11.23
N ARG A 388 4.70 -10.14 10.19
CA ARG A 388 3.82 -10.78 9.21
C ARG A 388 4.52 -11.89 8.43
N GLY A 389 5.75 -11.64 7.96
CA GLY A 389 6.58 -12.62 7.28
C GLY A 389 6.86 -13.87 8.12
N LEU A 390 6.93 -13.72 9.45
CA LEU A 390 6.99 -14.85 10.40
C LEU A 390 5.65 -15.60 10.53
N GLY A 391 4.57 -15.15 9.86
CA GLY A 391 3.25 -15.79 9.88
C GLY A 391 2.35 -15.35 11.04
N ARG A 392 2.67 -14.25 11.72
CA ARG A 392 1.91 -13.71 12.86
C ARG A 392 1.19 -12.42 12.47
N SER A 393 0.22 -12.49 11.52
CA SER A 393 -0.41 -11.30 10.93
C SER A 393 -1.38 -10.56 11.86
N TRP A 394 -2.02 -11.23 12.80
CA TRP A 394 -2.94 -10.63 13.78
C TRP A 394 -2.22 -9.72 14.78
N MET A 395 -1.02 -10.12 15.21
CA MET A 395 -0.28 -9.40 16.22
C MET A 395 0.10 -7.96 15.76
N PRO A 396 0.73 -7.75 14.59
CA PRO A 396 1.06 -6.39 14.14
C PRO A 396 -0.19 -5.56 13.84
N MET A 397 -1.31 -6.16 13.41
CA MET A 397 -2.57 -5.46 13.25
C MET A 397 -3.03 -4.86 14.59
N VAL A 398 -3.10 -5.69 15.65
CA VAL A 398 -3.52 -5.22 16.98
C VAL A 398 -2.59 -4.13 17.50
N VAL A 399 -1.27 -4.33 17.40
CA VAL A 399 -0.27 -3.34 17.85
C VAL A 399 -0.43 -2.02 17.11
N THR A 400 -0.62 -2.05 15.79
CA THR A 400 -0.79 -0.82 15.00
C THR A 400 -2.12 -0.12 15.31
N ILE A 401 -3.22 -0.88 15.48
CA ILE A 401 -4.52 -0.28 15.84
C ILE A 401 -4.42 0.45 17.18
N PHE A 402 -3.88 -0.19 18.21
CA PHE A 402 -3.76 0.46 19.52
C PHE A 402 -2.71 1.57 19.53
N GLY A 403 -1.54 1.33 18.95
CA GLY A 403 -0.42 2.28 18.97
C GLY A 403 -0.58 3.46 18.00
N ALA A 404 -1.10 3.25 16.79
CA ALA A 404 -1.21 4.31 15.80
C ALA A 404 -2.62 4.91 15.66
N CYS A 405 -3.69 4.15 15.95
CA CYS A 405 -5.05 4.66 15.82
C CYS A 405 -5.62 5.09 17.17
N VAL A 406 -5.75 4.15 18.13
CA VAL A 406 -6.39 4.43 19.42
C VAL A 406 -5.60 5.50 20.21
N LEU A 407 -4.27 5.42 20.25
CA LEU A 407 -3.44 6.39 20.94
C LEU A 407 -3.62 7.82 20.39
N ARG A 408 -3.74 7.98 19.05
CA ARG A 408 -4.02 9.29 18.44
C ARG A 408 -5.43 9.80 18.77
N ILE A 409 -6.41 8.91 18.78
CA ILE A 409 -7.77 9.26 19.18
C ILE A 409 -7.78 9.75 20.65
N ILE A 410 -7.14 9.02 21.56
CA ILE A 410 -6.98 9.44 22.96
C ILE A 410 -6.27 10.80 23.04
N TRP A 411 -5.19 10.99 22.26
CA TRP A 411 -4.46 12.27 22.21
C TRP A 411 -5.36 13.44 21.81
N ILE A 412 -6.21 13.25 20.79
CA ILE A 412 -7.15 14.27 20.32
C ILE A 412 -8.17 14.65 21.42
N TYR A 413 -8.70 13.66 22.13
CA TYR A 413 -9.71 13.90 23.16
C TYR A 413 -9.14 14.30 24.53
N THR A 414 -7.82 14.30 24.71
CA THR A 414 -7.15 14.67 25.96
C THR A 414 -6.21 15.87 25.75
N ILE A 415 -4.99 15.61 25.29
CA ILE A 415 -3.91 16.60 25.17
C ILE A 415 -4.28 17.72 24.20
N PHE A 416 -4.84 17.38 23.03
CA PHE A 416 -5.23 18.37 22.04
C PHE A 416 -6.39 19.27 22.51
N GLN A 417 -7.29 18.78 23.35
CA GLN A 417 -8.36 19.60 23.92
C GLN A 417 -7.83 20.67 24.88
N THR A 418 -6.73 20.39 25.58
CA THR A 418 -6.10 21.33 26.50
C THR A 418 -5.18 22.34 25.80
N HIS A 419 -4.60 21.93 24.66
CA HIS A 419 -3.65 22.76 23.90
C HIS A 419 -4.04 22.69 22.42
N HIS A 420 -5.02 23.51 22.03
CA HIS A 420 -5.61 23.49 20.67
C HIS A 420 -4.68 24.19 19.65
N THR A 421 -3.54 23.57 19.32
CA THR A 421 -2.56 24.07 18.36
C THR A 421 -2.22 23.00 17.31
N LEU A 422 -1.79 23.45 16.11
CA LEU A 422 -1.37 22.54 15.04
C LEU A 422 -0.14 21.70 15.42
N ASP A 423 0.78 22.28 16.17
CA ASP A 423 1.97 21.60 16.68
C ASP A 423 1.59 20.38 17.52
N VAL A 424 0.69 20.55 18.48
CA VAL A 424 0.20 19.48 19.35
C VAL A 424 -0.56 18.43 18.57
N LEU A 425 -1.36 18.84 17.58
CA LEU A 425 -2.09 17.91 16.73
C LEU A 425 -1.13 17.02 15.93
N TYR A 426 -0.16 17.62 15.22
CA TYR A 426 0.79 16.88 14.39
C TYR A 426 1.81 16.09 15.21
N LEU A 427 2.15 16.50 16.43
CA LEU A 427 3.03 15.76 17.34
C LEU A 427 2.47 14.39 17.70
N SER A 428 1.14 14.19 17.64
CA SER A 428 0.52 12.88 17.85
C SER A 428 1.03 11.79 16.90
N TYR A 429 1.47 12.16 15.68
CA TYR A 429 1.96 11.22 14.69
C TYR A 429 3.33 10.63 15.06
N PRO A 430 4.41 11.44 15.24
CA PRO A 430 5.71 10.88 15.61
C PRO A 430 5.68 10.13 16.95
N VAL A 431 4.92 10.64 17.94
CA VAL A 431 4.78 9.94 19.23
C VAL A 431 4.16 8.56 19.02
N SER A 432 3.06 8.47 18.27
CA SER A 432 2.41 7.19 17.97
C SER A 432 3.30 6.26 17.17
N TRP A 433 4.05 6.76 16.18
CA TRP A 433 4.98 5.96 15.39
C TRP A 433 6.14 5.40 16.24
N VAL A 434 6.72 6.20 17.13
CA VAL A 434 7.80 5.75 18.03
C VAL A 434 7.30 4.66 18.96
N VAL A 435 6.15 4.90 19.64
CA VAL A 435 5.57 3.92 20.57
C VAL A 435 5.23 2.61 19.83
N THR A 436 4.56 2.70 18.70
CA THR A 436 4.16 1.53 17.92
C THR A 436 5.38 0.77 17.39
N SER A 437 6.41 1.50 16.91
CA SER A 437 7.68 0.90 16.45
C SER A 437 8.37 0.15 17.59
N ALA A 438 8.45 0.74 18.78
CA ALA A 438 9.07 0.10 19.95
C ALA A 438 8.36 -1.21 20.31
N VAL A 439 7.03 -1.22 20.29
CA VAL A 439 6.23 -2.43 20.56
C VAL A 439 6.44 -3.47 19.44
N HIS A 440 6.46 -3.07 18.17
CA HIS A 440 6.73 -4.00 17.06
C HIS A 440 8.13 -4.62 17.15
N VAL A 441 9.16 -3.82 17.48
CA VAL A 441 10.53 -4.32 17.70
C VAL A 441 10.57 -5.34 18.84
N LEU A 442 9.91 -5.02 19.96
CA LEU A 442 9.81 -5.96 21.09
C LEU A 442 9.12 -7.25 20.67
N CYS A 443 7.99 -7.17 19.98
CA CYS A 443 7.27 -8.32 19.45
C CYS A 443 8.15 -9.18 18.54
N PHE A 444 8.87 -8.54 17.60
CA PHE A 444 9.80 -9.21 16.70
C PHE A 444 10.90 -9.95 17.49
N ILE A 445 11.54 -9.28 18.45
CA ILE A 445 12.60 -9.88 19.29
C ILE A 445 12.08 -11.10 20.05
N LEU A 446 10.92 -11.00 20.67
CA LEU A 446 10.34 -12.09 21.44
C LEU A 446 9.97 -13.29 20.55
N ILE A 447 9.35 -13.05 19.39
CA ILE A 447 8.99 -14.11 18.44
C ILE A 447 10.25 -14.75 17.88
N TYR A 448 11.24 -13.96 17.47
CA TYR A 448 12.49 -14.44 16.91
C TYR A 448 13.28 -15.28 17.91
N ARG A 449 13.42 -14.83 19.17
CA ARG A 449 14.11 -15.59 20.23
C ARG A 449 13.43 -16.93 20.49
N ARG A 450 12.10 -16.97 20.59
CA ARG A 450 11.34 -18.23 20.79
C ARG A 450 11.49 -19.17 19.60
N MET A 451 11.50 -18.64 18.40
CA MET A 451 11.70 -19.42 17.18
C MET A 451 13.11 -20.02 17.13
N MET A 452 14.15 -19.24 17.44
CA MET A 452 15.54 -19.71 17.45
C MET A 452 15.78 -20.75 18.54
N ALA A 453 15.19 -20.58 19.71
CA ALA A 453 15.28 -21.57 20.79
C ALA A 453 14.73 -22.94 20.35
N ARG A 454 13.54 -22.95 19.72
CA ARG A 454 12.95 -24.19 19.18
C ARG A 454 13.78 -24.80 18.05
N TRP A 455 14.32 -23.96 17.19
CA TRP A 455 15.18 -24.39 16.08
C TRP A 455 16.46 -25.06 16.58
N ASN A 456 17.12 -24.47 17.58
CA ASN A 456 18.35 -25.01 18.17
C ASN A 456 18.08 -26.32 18.91
N ALA A 457 16.99 -26.42 19.69
CA ALA A 457 16.60 -27.63 20.36
C ALA A 457 16.37 -28.80 19.38
N HIS A 458 15.67 -28.52 18.26
CA HIS A 458 15.45 -29.55 17.23
C HIS A 458 16.74 -30.02 16.56
N LYS A 459 17.68 -29.11 16.31
CA LYS A 459 19.02 -29.46 15.79
C LYS A 459 19.85 -30.30 16.76
N GLU A 460 19.75 -30.02 18.06
CA GLU A 460 20.44 -30.78 19.10
C GLU A 460 19.87 -32.20 19.19
N GLU A 461 18.53 -32.37 19.11
CA GLU A 461 17.88 -33.66 19.05
C GLU A 461 18.29 -34.48 17.81
N GLU A 462 18.34 -33.82 16.64
CA GLU A 462 18.75 -34.45 15.37
C GLU A 462 20.23 -34.94 15.45
N ASN A 463 21.12 -34.08 15.97
CA ASN A 463 22.52 -34.46 16.16
C ASN A 463 22.77 -35.51 17.24
N ALA A 464 21.89 -35.60 18.24
CA ALA A 464 21.99 -36.63 19.28
C ALA A 464 21.45 -38.01 18.87
N SER A 465 20.69 -38.03 17.73
CA SER A 465 20.13 -39.26 17.15
C SER A 465 21.07 -39.94 16.13
N TYR A 466 22.19 -39.30 15.79
CA TYR A 466 23.29 -39.85 14.99
C TYR A 466 24.48 -40.21 15.91
#